data_b6d7ada1aee58e609940684d718ed349
#
_entry.id   b6d7ada1aee58e609940684d718ed349
#
_cell.length_a   1.000
_cell.length_b   1.000
_cell.length_c   1.000
_cell.angle_alpha   90.00
_cell.angle_beta   90.00
_cell.angle_gamma   90.00
#
_symmetry.space_group_name_H-M   'P 1'
#
loop_
_entity.id
_entity.type
_entity.pdbx_description
1 polymer ?
#
loop_
_entity_poly.entity_id
_entity_poly.type
_entity_poly.pdbx_seq_one_letter_code
_entity_poly.pdbx_strand_id
1 'polypeptide(L)'
;RQAFPQFKPLLSRKQLFELAASPEVGSRLVQGKGRDWQMRHGPLQARQRPPFAQPHWTLLVQGVDLHAPAAAEFLQAFRFVPDARLDDLMVSWASDGGGVGPHFDSYDVFLMQAQGQRRWRYGPQKDLSLQPGMPLKILSQFQPRWDVVLDPGDMLYLPPRYAHEGTAVGECMTYSVGFRAPAM
;
A
#
# COMPACT_ATOMS: atom_id res chain seq x y z
N ARG A 1 -8.26 11.03 11.36
CA ARG A 1 -7.01 11.57 11.94
C ARG A 1 -6.73 10.90 13.26
N GLN A 2 -5.45 10.55 13.52
CA GLN A 2 -4.93 9.97 14.76
C GLN A 2 -5.74 8.75 15.25
N ALA A 3 -6.04 7.83 14.34
CA ALA A 3 -6.70 6.56 14.68
C ALA A 3 -5.85 5.73 15.66
N PHE A 4 -4.53 5.86 15.54
CA PHE A 4 -3.53 5.28 16.44
C PHE A 4 -2.53 6.36 16.88
N PRO A 5 -2.85 7.15 17.93
CA PRO A 5 -1.97 8.20 18.41
C PRO A 5 -0.60 7.64 18.81
N GLN A 6 0.48 8.36 18.47
CA GLN A 6 1.85 7.95 18.77
C GLN A 6 2.25 6.57 18.19
N PHE A 7 1.64 6.19 17.06
CA PHE A 7 1.93 4.92 16.42
C PHE A 7 3.42 4.77 16.10
N LYS A 8 3.97 3.63 16.46
CA LYS A 8 5.34 3.25 16.12
C LYS A 8 5.31 2.15 15.04
N PRO A 9 6.13 2.24 14.00
CA PRO A 9 6.20 1.19 12.99
C PRO A 9 6.45 -0.19 13.63
N LEU A 10 5.69 -1.20 13.22
CA LEU A 10 5.75 -2.57 13.75
C LEU A 10 7.02 -3.30 13.30
N LEU A 11 7.63 -2.81 12.22
CA LEU A 11 8.89 -3.31 11.69
C LEU A 11 9.69 -2.15 11.08
N SER A 12 11.00 -2.29 11.13
CA SER A 12 11.92 -1.35 10.49
C SER A 12 11.95 -1.54 8.97
N ARG A 13 12.44 -0.54 8.25
CA ARG A 13 12.73 -0.65 6.82
C ARG A 13 13.60 -1.87 6.50
N LYS A 14 14.65 -2.13 7.32
CA LYS A 14 15.54 -3.28 7.14
C LYS A 14 14.78 -4.60 7.17
N GLN A 15 13.94 -4.83 8.19
CA GLN A 15 13.13 -6.03 8.33
C GLN A 15 12.15 -6.20 7.16
N LEU A 16 11.52 -5.12 6.69
CA LEU A 16 10.63 -5.19 5.53
C LEU A 16 11.37 -5.64 4.26
N PHE A 17 12.59 -5.15 4.04
CA PHE A 17 13.40 -5.54 2.88
C PHE A 17 13.96 -6.96 3.01
N GLU A 18 14.22 -7.44 4.21
CA GLU A 18 14.57 -8.85 4.48
C GLU A 18 13.40 -9.77 4.14
N LEU A 19 12.17 -9.42 4.53
CA LEU A 19 10.97 -10.16 4.13
C LEU A 19 10.80 -10.18 2.62
N ALA A 20 10.98 -9.05 1.93
CA ALA A 20 10.86 -8.98 0.47
C ALA A 20 11.89 -9.85 -0.27
N ALA A 21 13.00 -10.20 0.36
CA ALA A 21 14.03 -11.07 -0.20
C ALA A 21 13.75 -12.57 0.01
N SER A 22 12.76 -12.91 0.85
CA SER A 22 12.36 -14.30 1.08
C SER A 22 11.52 -14.84 -0.08
N PRO A 23 11.78 -16.08 -0.56
CA PRO A 23 10.95 -16.69 -1.60
C PRO A 23 9.55 -17.07 -1.12
N GLU A 24 9.32 -17.14 0.19
CA GLU A 24 8.03 -17.48 0.80
C GLU A 24 7.10 -16.26 0.95
N VAL A 25 7.65 -15.05 0.72
CA VAL A 25 6.93 -13.79 0.94
C VAL A 25 6.58 -13.13 -0.39
N GLY A 26 5.30 -12.90 -0.62
CA GLY A 26 4.84 -12.16 -1.79
C GLY A 26 5.33 -10.71 -1.74
N SER A 27 6.15 -10.31 -2.71
CA SER A 27 6.63 -8.93 -2.79
C SER A 27 6.65 -8.39 -4.22
N ARG A 28 6.54 -7.07 -4.35
CA ARG A 28 6.57 -6.37 -5.63
C ARG A 28 7.36 -5.07 -5.50
N LEU A 29 8.20 -4.80 -6.47
CA LEU A 29 8.85 -3.51 -6.66
C LEU A 29 8.18 -2.79 -7.82
N VAL A 30 7.65 -1.62 -7.56
CA VAL A 30 7.01 -0.76 -8.56
C VAL A 30 7.85 0.49 -8.73
N GLN A 31 8.14 0.85 -9.96
CA GLN A 31 8.85 2.09 -10.33
C GLN A 31 8.05 2.80 -11.40
N GLY A 32 7.98 4.11 -11.33
CA GLY A 32 7.42 4.88 -12.42
C GLY A 32 6.54 6.05 -11.99
N LYS A 33 6.11 6.78 -13.03
CA LYS A 33 5.24 7.95 -12.91
C LYS A 33 4.48 8.15 -14.22
N GLY A 34 3.24 8.60 -14.14
CA GLY A 34 2.43 8.94 -15.33
C GLY A 34 2.09 7.71 -16.16
N ARG A 35 2.78 7.52 -17.28
CA ARG A 35 2.59 6.37 -18.19
C ARG A 35 3.78 5.41 -18.24
N ASP A 36 4.85 5.73 -17.53
CA ASP A 36 6.05 4.91 -17.51
C ASP A 36 6.09 4.13 -16.19
N TRP A 37 5.53 2.92 -16.21
CA TRP A 37 5.45 2.02 -15.07
C TRP A 37 6.19 0.73 -15.33
N GLN A 38 6.97 0.32 -14.35
CA GLN A 38 7.66 -0.97 -14.31
C GLN A 38 7.30 -1.68 -13.02
N MET A 39 7.11 -2.99 -13.11
CA MET A 39 6.86 -3.84 -11.94
C MET A 39 7.74 -5.09 -12.00
N ARG A 40 8.30 -5.45 -10.87
CA ARG A 40 9.07 -6.69 -10.68
C ARG A 40 8.51 -7.42 -9.48
N HIS A 41 8.29 -8.71 -9.64
CA HIS A 41 7.91 -9.60 -8.54
C HIS A 41 9.13 -10.08 -7.76
N GLY A 42 8.92 -10.38 -6.46
CA GLY A 42 9.92 -11.01 -5.61
C GLY A 42 10.25 -12.47 -5.97
N PRO A 43 11.24 -13.03 -5.28
CA PRO A 43 12.01 -12.45 -4.18
C PRO A 43 12.95 -11.32 -4.63
N LEU A 44 13.04 -10.24 -3.84
CA LEU A 44 13.75 -9.01 -4.22
C LEU A 44 15.04 -8.84 -3.42
N GLN A 45 16.15 -9.19 -4.02
CA GLN A 45 17.48 -9.02 -3.41
C GLN A 45 17.89 -7.54 -3.38
N ALA A 46 18.76 -7.15 -2.43
CA ALA A 46 19.20 -5.77 -2.24
C ALA A 46 19.76 -5.11 -3.52
N ARG A 47 20.48 -5.87 -4.36
CA ARG A 47 21.05 -5.39 -5.64
C ARG A 47 20.00 -5.10 -6.73
N GLN A 48 18.78 -5.57 -6.54
CA GLN A 48 17.69 -5.45 -7.52
C GLN A 48 16.81 -4.22 -7.27
N ARG A 49 16.94 -3.57 -6.12
CA ARG A 49 16.22 -2.35 -5.80
C ARG A 49 16.98 -1.11 -6.24
N PRO A 50 16.29 0.00 -6.54
CA PRO A 50 16.92 1.29 -6.74
C PRO A 50 17.63 1.79 -5.46
N PRO A 51 18.57 2.72 -5.57
CA PRO A 51 19.06 3.47 -4.43
C PRO A 51 17.91 4.14 -3.66
N PHE A 52 18.01 4.23 -2.34
CA PHE A 52 16.94 4.86 -1.52
C PHE A 52 16.71 6.33 -1.89
N ALA A 53 17.75 7.04 -2.30
CA ALA A 53 17.65 8.43 -2.75
C ALA A 53 16.99 8.60 -4.14
N GLN A 54 16.83 7.52 -4.90
CA GLN A 54 16.11 7.58 -6.18
C GLN A 54 14.62 7.75 -5.92
N PRO A 55 13.95 8.74 -6.51
CA PRO A 55 12.51 8.93 -6.33
C PRO A 55 11.68 7.96 -7.17
N HIS A 56 10.37 7.96 -6.94
CA HIS A 56 9.33 7.29 -7.74
C HIS A 56 9.42 5.77 -7.77
N TRP A 57 9.70 5.15 -6.63
CA TRP A 57 9.58 3.69 -6.50
C TRP A 57 8.96 3.28 -5.17
N THR A 58 8.35 2.11 -5.16
CA THR A 58 7.66 1.56 -4.00
C THR A 58 7.92 0.06 -3.91
N LEU A 59 8.27 -0.42 -2.72
CA LEU A 59 8.24 -1.83 -2.36
C LEU A 59 6.91 -2.14 -1.68
N LEU A 60 6.26 -3.23 -2.09
CA LEU A 60 5.07 -3.78 -1.43
C LEU A 60 5.40 -5.20 -0.97
N VAL A 61 5.04 -5.52 0.27
CA VAL A 61 5.23 -6.84 0.89
C VAL A 61 3.88 -7.30 1.45
N GLN A 62 3.40 -8.44 0.98
CA GLN A 62 2.11 -9.02 1.36
C GLN A 62 2.26 -9.99 2.52
N GLY A 63 1.16 -10.21 3.26
CA GLY A 63 1.12 -11.21 4.32
C GLY A 63 2.11 -10.97 5.45
N VAL A 64 2.46 -9.72 5.76
CA VAL A 64 3.45 -9.39 6.80
C VAL A 64 3.03 -9.91 8.18
N ASP A 65 1.74 -10.01 8.43
CA ASP A 65 1.16 -10.60 9.64
C ASP A 65 1.53 -12.07 9.84
N LEU A 66 1.82 -12.81 8.78
CA LEU A 66 2.27 -14.21 8.85
C LEU A 66 3.74 -14.34 9.28
N HIS A 67 4.50 -13.25 9.18
CA HIS A 67 5.96 -13.25 9.38
C HIS A 67 6.45 -12.35 10.53
N ALA A 68 5.59 -11.47 11.05
CA ALA A 68 5.92 -10.54 12.11
C ALA A 68 4.86 -10.56 13.22
N PRO A 69 5.16 -11.05 14.44
CA PRO A 69 4.18 -11.15 15.52
C PRO A 69 3.46 -9.83 15.84
N ALA A 70 4.20 -8.71 15.85
CA ALA A 70 3.61 -7.39 16.08
C ALA A 70 2.60 -6.98 14.99
N ALA A 71 2.79 -7.45 13.75
CA ALA A 71 1.84 -7.22 12.66
C ALA A 71 0.57 -8.08 12.83
N ALA A 72 0.72 -9.33 13.26
CA ALA A 72 -0.42 -10.18 13.62
C ALA A 72 -1.22 -9.61 14.80
N GLU A 73 -0.55 -9.06 15.81
CA GLU A 73 -1.19 -8.39 16.93
C GLU A 73 -1.95 -7.13 16.48
N PHE A 74 -1.37 -6.33 15.60
CA PHE A 74 -2.01 -5.14 15.06
C PHE A 74 -3.34 -5.45 14.35
N LEU A 75 -3.42 -6.56 13.62
CA LEU A 75 -4.65 -6.99 12.95
C LEU A 75 -5.79 -7.29 13.93
N GLN A 76 -5.53 -7.56 15.22
CA GLN A 76 -6.58 -7.79 16.20
C GLN A 76 -7.51 -6.58 16.36
N ALA A 77 -6.99 -5.36 16.15
CA ALA A 77 -7.80 -4.14 16.20
C ALA A 77 -8.87 -4.07 15.09
N PHE A 78 -8.77 -4.90 14.06
CA PHE A 78 -9.69 -4.95 12.92
C PHE A 78 -10.69 -6.12 12.99
N ARG A 79 -10.71 -6.89 14.09
CA ARG A 79 -11.62 -8.03 14.32
C ARG A 79 -13.04 -7.61 14.72
N PHE A 80 -13.45 -6.38 14.42
CA PHE A 80 -14.86 -5.98 14.47
C PHE A 80 -15.68 -6.59 13.31
N VAL A 81 -15.00 -7.22 12.34
CA VAL A 81 -15.59 -8.09 11.32
C VAL A 81 -15.13 -9.53 11.54
N PRO A 82 -15.87 -10.56 11.04
CA PRO A 82 -15.44 -11.95 11.14
C PRO A 82 -14.02 -12.16 10.54
N ASP A 83 -13.21 -12.99 11.19
CA ASP A 83 -11.84 -13.31 10.75
C ASP A 83 -11.76 -13.78 9.29
N ALA A 84 -12.78 -14.49 8.82
CA ALA A 84 -12.88 -14.92 7.43
C ALA A 84 -12.92 -13.76 6.41
N ARG A 85 -13.21 -12.53 6.88
CA ARG A 85 -13.21 -11.31 6.08
C ARG A 85 -11.86 -10.58 6.11
N LEU A 86 -11.04 -10.77 7.13
CA LEU A 86 -9.66 -10.26 7.13
C LEU A 86 -8.84 -11.03 6.09
N ASP A 87 -8.12 -10.30 5.25
CA ASP A 87 -7.23 -10.91 4.27
C ASP A 87 -5.80 -10.94 4.79
N ASP A 88 -5.09 -9.83 4.70
CA ASP A 88 -3.71 -9.73 5.18
C ASP A 88 -3.36 -8.30 5.63
N LEU A 89 -2.18 -8.18 6.20
CA LEU A 89 -1.49 -6.91 6.34
C LEU A 89 -0.42 -6.78 5.25
N MET A 90 -0.69 -5.97 4.24
CA MET A 90 0.31 -5.54 3.27
C MET A 90 1.05 -4.30 3.78
N VAL A 91 2.37 -4.31 3.71
CA VAL A 91 3.19 -3.15 4.07
C VAL A 91 3.90 -2.61 2.83
N SER A 92 3.79 -1.31 2.60
CA SER A 92 4.52 -0.63 1.55
C SER A 92 5.54 0.34 2.13
N TRP A 93 6.74 0.35 1.55
CA TRP A 93 7.73 1.41 1.72
C TRP A 93 7.92 2.13 0.38
N ALA A 94 7.95 3.45 0.40
CA ALA A 94 8.10 4.25 -0.81
C ALA A 94 9.17 5.33 -0.64
N SER A 95 9.95 5.57 -1.70
CA SER A 95 10.80 6.75 -1.83
C SER A 95 9.95 7.98 -2.15
N ASP A 96 10.55 9.16 -2.13
CA ASP A 96 9.85 10.40 -2.48
C ASP A 96 9.15 10.29 -3.86
N GLY A 97 7.90 10.71 -3.91
CA GLY A 97 7.06 10.59 -5.10
C GLY A 97 6.68 9.16 -5.48
N GLY A 98 7.08 8.15 -4.70
CA GLY A 98 6.73 6.74 -4.94
C GLY A 98 5.26 6.45 -4.70
N GLY A 99 4.73 5.52 -5.48
CA GLY A 99 3.35 5.06 -5.45
C GLY A 99 3.15 3.91 -6.43
N VAL A 100 1.88 3.56 -6.65
CA VAL A 100 1.48 2.50 -7.61
C VAL A 100 0.50 3.04 -8.67
N GLY A 101 0.37 4.37 -8.74
CA GLY A 101 -0.55 5.05 -9.65
C GLY A 101 -2.01 4.98 -9.22
N PRO A 102 -2.89 5.67 -9.96
CA PRO A 102 -4.31 5.69 -9.66
C PRO A 102 -4.95 4.36 -10.03
N HIS A 103 -5.65 3.75 -9.07
CA HIS A 103 -6.30 2.44 -9.21
C HIS A 103 -7.54 2.35 -8.31
N PHE A 104 -8.16 1.20 -8.29
CA PHE A 104 -9.21 0.84 -7.34
C PHE A 104 -9.06 -0.62 -6.92
N ASP A 105 -9.56 -0.92 -5.72
CA ASP A 105 -9.66 -2.29 -5.21
C ASP A 105 -11.12 -2.77 -5.24
N SER A 106 -11.31 -4.09 -5.31
CA SER A 106 -12.63 -4.72 -5.25
C SER A 106 -13.09 -5.04 -3.82
N TYR A 107 -12.31 -4.63 -2.84
CA TYR A 107 -12.48 -4.94 -1.42
C TYR A 107 -12.32 -3.67 -0.56
N ASP A 108 -12.74 -3.79 0.70
CA ASP A 108 -12.51 -2.75 1.70
C ASP A 108 -11.05 -2.73 2.13
N VAL A 109 -10.48 -1.54 2.34
CA VAL A 109 -9.11 -1.39 2.83
C VAL A 109 -9.00 -0.25 3.84
N PHE A 110 -8.26 -0.48 4.92
CA PHE A 110 -7.78 0.57 5.81
C PHE A 110 -6.30 0.84 5.53
N LEU A 111 -6.00 2.09 5.24
CA LEU A 111 -4.66 2.58 4.92
C LEU A 111 -4.12 3.36 6.11
N MET A 112 -3.27 2.72 6.90
CA MET A 112 -2.65 3.28 8.09
C MET A 112 -1.30 3.88 7.74
N GLN A 113 -1.10 5.18 8.00
CA GLN A 113 0.21 5.79 7.82
C GLN A 113 1.10 5.48 9.01
N ALA A 114 2.17 4.71 8.78
CA ALA A 114 3.03 4.21 9.84
C ALA A 114 4.28 5.06 10.05
N GLN A 115 4.88 5.58 8.97
CA GLN A 115 6.09 6.42 9.02
C GLN A 115 6.10 7.38 7.84
N GLY A 116 6.61 8.62 8.05
CA GLY A 116 6.63 9.65 7.02
C GLY A 116 5.23 10.07 6.60
N GLN A 117 5.10 10.72 5.48
CA GLN A 117 3.83 11.26 5.00
C GLN A 117 3.46 10.67 3.64
N ARG A 118 2.14 10.46 3.43
CA ARG A 118 1.61 10.08 2.12
C ARG A 118 0.41 10.93 1.77
N ARG A 119 0.43 11.51 0.57
CA ARG A 119 -0.70 12.20 -0.03
C ARG A 119 -1.61 11.19 -0.69
N TRP A 120 -2.88 11.19 -0.28
CA TRP A 120 -3.92 10.38 -0.86
C TRP A 120 -4.92 11.26 -1.61
N ARG A 121 -5.08 10.96 -2.90
CA ARG A 121 -6.16 11.48 -3.72
C ARG A 121 -7.16 10.37 -3.96
N TYR A 122 -8.45 10.60 -3.73
CA TYR A 122 -9.43 9.52 -3.83
C TYR A 122 -10.85 10.05 -4.07
N GLY A 123 -11.73 9.16 -4.52
CA GLY A 123 -13.15 9.47 -4.67
C GLY A 123 -13.91 8.41 -5.46
N PRO A 124 -15.25 8.45 -5.42
CA PRO A 124 -16.07 7.63 -6.28
C PRO A 124 -15.97 8.16 -7.71
N GLN A 125 -15.84 7.27 -8.67
CA GLN A 125 -15.99 7.58 -10.09
C GLN A 125 -16.68 6.45 -10.82
N LYS A 126 -17.40 6.77 -11.89
CA LYS A 126 -18.18 5.80 -12.68
C LYS A 126 -17.30 5.02 -13.65
N ASP A 127 -16.41 5.72 -14.33
CA ASP A 127 -15.48 5.12 -15.29
C ASP A 127 -14.27 4.56 -14.54
N LEU A 128 -14.18 3.23 -14.53
CA LEU A 128 -13.09 2.46 -13.95
C LEU A 128 -12.25 1.76 -15.02
N SER A 129 -12.30 2.24 -16.28
CA SER A 129 -11.50 1.70 -17.36
C SER A 129 -10.00 1.82 -17.07
N LEU A 130 -9.26 0.77 -17.44
CA LEU A 130 -7.83 0.66 -17.20
C LEU A 130 -7.04 1.02 -18.45
N GLN A 131 -5.83 1.55 -18.25
CA GLN A 131 -4.89 1.78 -19.33
C GLN A 131 -4.39 0.43 -19.87
N PRO A 132 -4.52 0.19 -21.20
CA PRO A 132 -4.03 -1.05 -21.79
C PRO A 132 -2.51 -1.12 -21.78
N GLY A 133 -1.97 -2.33 -21.66
CA GLY A 133 -0.52 -2.59 -21.75
C GLY A 133 0.29 -2.18 -20.52
N MET A 134 -0.34 -1.75 -19.44
CA MET A 134 0.36 -1.41 -18.20
C MET A 134 0.63 -2.66 -17.36
N PRO A 135 1.78 -2.74 -16.67
CA PRO A 135 2.09 -3.84 -15.75
C PRO A 135 1.25 -3.79 -14.46
N LEU A 136 0.56 -2.69 -14.22
CA LEU A 136 -0.32 -2.42 -13.09
C LEU A 136 -1.72 -2.07 -13.58
N LYS A 137 -2.72 -2.23 -12.71
CA LYS A 137 -4.10 -1.80 -12.98
C LYS A 137 -4.23 -0.28 -12.82
N ILE A 138 -3.73 0.48 -13.78
CA ILE A 138 -3.77 1.95 -13.77
C ILE A 138 -5.08 2.42 -14.42
N LEU A 139 -5.81 3.31 -13.77
CA LEU A 139 -6.99 3.95 -14.33
C LEU A 139 -6.61 4.81 -15.55
N SER A 140 -7.41 4.72 -16.60
CA SER A 140 -7.25 5.54 -17.82
C SER A 140 -7.50 7.02 -17.55
N GLN A 141 -8.45 7.29 -16.67
CA GLN A 141 -8.76 8.63 -16.15
C GLN A 141 -8.92 8.53 -14.64
N PHE A 142 -8.44 9.55 -13.94
CA PHE A 142 -8.56 9.63 -12.51
C PHE A 142 -9.10 11.01 -12.11
N GLN A 143 -10.26 11.02 -11.46
CA GLN A 143 -11.00 12.22 -11.05
C GLN A 143 -11.21 12.20 -9.53
N PRO A 144 -10.17 12.52 -8.74
CA PRO A 144 -10.28 12.51 -7.29
C PRO A 144 -11.21 13.63 -6.80
N ARG A 145 -12.02 13.33 -5.81
CA ARG A 145 -12.88 14.29 -5.12
C ARG A 145 -12.21 14.87 -3.87
N TRP A 146 -11.37 14.07 -3.22
CA TRP A 146 -10.66 14.44 -2.00
C TRP A 146 -9.16 14.30 -2.18
N ASP A 147 -8.44 15.15 -1.46
CA ASP A 147 -7.00 15.23 -1.44
C ASP A 147 -6.54 15.51 0.00
N VAL A 148 -5.74 14.60 0.56
CA VAL A 148 -5.33 14.67 1.97
C VAL A 148 -3.91 14.11 2.13
N VAL A 149 -3.12 14.73 2.98
CA VAL A 149 -1.84 14.17 3.44
C VAL A 149 -2.09 13.49 4.79
N LEU A 150 -1.70 12.25 4.93
CA LEU A 150 -1.73 11.50 6.17
C LEU A 150 -0.37 11.54 6.86
N ASP A 151 -0.42 11.81 8.16
CA ASP A 151 0.71 11.76 9.09
C ASP A 151 0.74 10.41 9.83
N PRO A 152 1.88 10.01 10.44
CA PRO A 152 1.95 8.81 11.25
C PRO A 152 0.84 8.76 12.32
N GLY A 153 0.11 7.63 12.37
CA GLY A 153 -1.07 7.46 13.23
C GLY A 153 -2.40 7.79 12.57
N ASP A 154 -2.39 8.48 11.44
CA ASP A 154 -3.61 8.70 10.64
C ASP A 154 -4.00 7.43 9.87
N MET A 155 -5.29 7.25 9.66
CA MET A 155 -5.83 6.15 8.89
C MET A 155 -6.92 6.64 7.92
N LEU A 156 -6.94 6.09 6.72
CA LEU A 156 -7.93 6.30 5.68
C LEU A 156 -8.64 4.97 5.40
N TYR A 157 -9.97 4.97 5.45
CA TYR A 157 -10.78 3.88 4.97
C TYR A 157 -11.26 4.15 3.55
N LEU A 158 -11.13 3.16 2.68
CA LEU A 158 -11.65 3.17 1.32
C LEU A 158 -12.56 1.97 1.08
N PRO A 159 -13.84 2.21 0.72
CA PRO A 159 -14.74 1.13 0.34
C PRO A 159 -14.38 0.57 -1.05
N PRO A 160 -14.92 -0.62 -1.40
CA PRO A 160 -14.72 -1.21 -2.71
C PRO A 160 -15.01 -0.24 -3.85
N ARG A 161 -14.18 -0.30 -4.90
CA ARG A 161 -14.31 0.48 -6.14
C ARG A 161 -14.12 2.00 -6.00
N TYR A 162 -13.63 2.48 -4.85
CA TYR A 162 -13.17 3.86 -4.75
C TYR A 162 -11.84 4.01 -5.49
N ALA A 163 -11.83 4.89 -6.48
CA ALA A 163 -10.60 5.25 -7.16
C ALA A 163 -9.67 6.00 -6.22
N HIS A 164 -8.41 5.63 -6.18
CA HIS A 164 -7.44 6.26 -5.28
C HIS A 164 -6.01 6.19 -5.82
N GLU A 165 -5.20 7.12 -5.35
CA GLU A 165 -3.77 7.19 -5.60
C GLU A 165 -3.05 7.69 -4.35
N GLY A 166 -2.04 6.95 -3.91
CA GLY A 166 -1.17 7.31 -2.82
C GLY A 166 0.22 7.66 -3.32
N THR A 167 0.69 8.87 -3.02
CA THR A 167 2.02 9.35 -3.40
C THR A 167 2.82 9.71 -2.14
N ALA A 168 4.02 9.17 -2.00
CA ALA A 168 4.90 9.47 -0.88
C ALA A 168 5.36 10.94 -0.90
N VAL A 169 5.36 11.58 0.26
CA VAL A 169 5.94 12.90 0.50
C VAL A 169 7.20 12.70 1.34
N GLY A 170 8.36 12.71 0.69
CA GLY A 170 9.56 12.10 1.23
C GLY A 170 9.46 10.57 1.28
N GLU A 171 10.36 9.90 2.01
CA GLU A 171 10.20 8.45 2.23
C GLU A 171 9.09 8.16 3.23
N CYS A 172 8.30 7.12 3.00
CA CYS A 172 7.23 6.76 3.91
C CYS A 172 6.93 5.26 3.94
N MET A 173 6.22 4.85 5.00
CA MET A 173 5.73 3.48 5.15
C MET A 173 4.23 3.51 5.47
N THR A 174 3.45 2.73 4.72
CA THR A 174 1.99 2.61 4.87
C THR A 174 1.62 1.16 5.07
N TYR A 175 0.71 0.90 6.00
CA TYR A 175 0.13 -0.41 6.26
C TYR A 175 -1.28 -0.47 5.68
N SER A 176 -1.54 -1.48 4.86
CA SER A 176 -2.83 -1.71 4.24
C SER A 176 -3.46 -2.96 4.84
N VAL A 177 -4.56 -2.80 5.58
CA VAL A 177 -5.36 -3.91 6.08
C VAL A 177 -6.46 -4.17 5.08
N GLY A 178 -6.34 -5.28 4.35
CA GLY A 178 -7.29 -5.72 3.33
C GLY A 178 -8.39 -6.60 3.90
N PHE A 179 -9.57 -6.53 3.27
CA PHE A 179 -10.71 -7.38 3.62
C PHE A 179 -11.21 -8.12 2.39
N ARG A 180 -11.42 -9.41 2.50
CA ARG A 180 -12.00 -10.20 1.41
C ARG A 180 -13.41 -9.71 1.07
N ALA A 181 -13.70 -9.56 -0.20
CA ALA A 181 -15.06 -9.32 -0.65
C ALA A 181 -15.97 -10.49 -0.19
N PRO A 182 -17.25 -10.22 0.19
CA PRO A 182 -18.18 -11.31 0.44
C PRO A 182 -18.29 -12.18 -0.81
N ALA A 183 -18.20 -13.50 -0.64
CA ALA A 183 -18.58 -14.43 -1.71
C ALA A 183 -20.09 -14.26 -1.95
N MET A 184 -20.48 -13.92 -3.18
CA MET A 184 -21.88 -13.96 -3.62
C MET A 184 -22.22 -15.34 -4.10
#